data_7f85321f12849f34df6ad9f466dfebe4
#
_entry.id   7f85321f12849f34df6ad9f466dfebe4
#
_cell.length_a   1.000
_cell.length_b   1.000
_cell.length_c   1.000
_cell.angle_alpha   90.00
_cell.angle_beta   90.00
_cell.angle_gamma   90.00
#
_symmetry.space_group_name_H-M   'P 1'
#
loop_
_entity.id
_entity.type
_entity.pdbx_description
1 polymer ?
#
loop_
_entity_poly.entity_id
_entity_poly.type
_entity_poly.pdbx_seq_one_letter_code
_entity_poly.pdbx_strand_id
1 'polypeptide(L)' 'MAIGERIHHFRLLRGFTQKYLGQQLGFSESQADVRIAQYEKGARSPKENYLNALADIFDVSPHALAVPDIDSYVGLM' A
#
# COMPACT_ATOMS: atom_id res chain seq x y z
N MET A 1 -9.92 6.97 -3.46
CA MET A 1 -8.90 6.72 -2.41
C MET A 1 -7.54 6.55 -3.06
N ALA A 2 -6.54 7.30 -2.60
CA ALA A 2 -5.19 7.21 -3.14
C ALA A 2 -4.53 5.88 -2.74
N ILE A 3 -3.51 5.45 -3.51
CA ILE A 3 -2.85 4.18 -3.26
C ILE A 3 -2.23 4.10 -1.86
N GLY A 4 -1.65 5.20 -1.38
CA GLY A 4 -1.09 5.25 -0.02
C GLY A 4 -2.14 5.05 1.05
N GLU A 5 -3.32 5.64 0.86
CA GLU A 5 -4.43 5.45 1.79
C GLU A 5 -4.92 4.01 1.80
N ARG A 6 -4.92 3.35 0.64
CA ARG A 6 -5.32 1.94 0.54
C ARG A 6 -4.31 1.03 1.23
N ILE A 7 -3.03 1.30 1.07
CA ILE A 7 -1.98 0.56 1.78
C ILE A 7 -2.20 0.69 3.28
N HIS A 8 -2.43 1.91 3.75
CA HIS A 8 -2.70 2.16 5.17
C HIS A 8 -3.95 1.40 5.64
N HIS A 9 -5.02 1.47 4.87
CA HIS A 9 -6.28 0.81 5.19
C HIS A 9 -6.11 -0.71 5.32
N PHE A 10 -5.50 -1.35 4.32
CA PHE A 10 -5.30 -2.80 4.34
C PHE A 10 -4.34 -3.22 5.43
N ARG A 11 -3.31 -2.40 5.69
CA ARG A 11 -2.38 -2.69 6.78
C ARG A 11 -3.10 -2.74 8.13
N LEU A 12 -3.93 -1.73 8.41
CA LEU A 12 -4.69 -1.69 9.65
C LEU A 12 -5.72 -2.82 9.72
N LEU A 13 -6.36 -3.10 8.59
CA LEU A 13 -7.36 -4.18 8.51
C LEU A 13 -6.74 -5.54 8.85
N ARG A 14 -5.51 -5.77 8.43
CA ARG A 14 -4.79 -7.01 8.72
C ARG A 14 -4.07 -7.01 10.06
N GLY A 15 -4.05 -5.87 10.76
CA GLY A 15 -3.39 -5.76 12.05
C GLY A 15 -1.88 -5.70 11.99
N PHE A 16 -1.31 -5.27 10.86
CA PHE A 16 0.15 -5.18 10.67
C PHE A 16 0.68 -3.83 11.11
N THR A 17 1.88 -3.84 11.71
CA THR A 17 2.63 -2.60 11.93
C THR A 17 3.31 -2.19 10.63
N GLN A 18 3.70 -0.90 10.53
CA GLN A 18 4.49 -0.43 9.40
C GLN A 18 5.80 -1.21 9.28
N LYS A 19 6.46 -1.46 10.41
CA LYS A 19 7.72 -2.20 10.44
C LYS A 19 7.54 -3.62 9.93
N TYR A 20 6.53 -4.33 10.41
CA TYR A 20 6.26 -5.69 9.98
C TYR A 20 6.04 -5.73 8.46
N LEU A 21 5.17 -4.85 7.96
CA LEU A 21 4.87 -4.81 6.54
C LEU A 21 6.11 -4.53 5.70
N GLY A 22 6.92 -3.55 6.12
CA GLY A 22 8.14 -3.22 5.41
C GLY A 22 9.14 -4.37 5.39
N GLN A 23 9.26 -5.12 6.49
CA GLN A 23 10.12 -6.28 6.55
C GLN A 23 9.61 -7.39 5.63
N GLN A 24 8.31 -7.56 5.52
CA GLN A 24 7.72 -8.53 4.59
C GLN A 24 8.01 -8.18 3.13
N LEU A 25 8.18 -6.90 2.82
CA LEU A 25 8.60 -6.45 1.50
C LEU A 25 10.11 -6.61 1.25
N GLY A 26 10.87 -6.98 2.25
CA GLY A 26 12.30 -7.17 2.13
C GLY A 26 13.15 -5.98 2.55
N PHE A 27 12.55 -4.93 3.09
CA PHE A 27 13.33 -3.80 3.62
C PHE A 27 14.04 -4.19 4.91
N SER A 28 15.19 -3.58 5.15
CA SER A 28 15.93 -3.80 6.39
C SER A 28 15.14 -3.29 7.60
N GLU A 29 15.48 -3.77 8.78
CA GLU A 29 14.81 -3.37 10.02
C GLU A 29 14.83 -1.86 10.22
N SER A 30 15.93 -1.19 9.86
CA SER A 30 16.07 0.25 10.03
C SER A 30 15.28 1.07 9.01
N GLN A 31 14.87 0.47 7.87
CA GLN A 31 14.18 1.15 6.78
C GLN A 31 12.71 0.76 6.65
N ALA A 32 12.31 -0.35 7.24
CA ALA A 32 11.00 -0.95 6.98
C ALA A 32 9.84 0.01 7.28
N ASP A 33 9.78 0.55 8.49
CA ASP A 33 8.71 1.46 8.89
C ASP A 33 8.76 2.79 8.13
N VAL A 34 9.95 3.30 7.88
CA VAL A 34 10.15 4.56 7.15
C VAL A 34 9.59 4.43 5.72
N ARG A 35 9.91 3.33 5.04
CA ARG A 35 9.44 3.09 3.67
C ARG A 35 7.93 2.99 3.59
N ILE A 36 7.32 2.24 4.51
CA ILE A 36 5.87 2.10 4.53
C ILE A 36 5.20 3.44 4.86
N ALA A 37 5.75 4.19 5.80
CA ALA A 37 5.23 5.51 6.12
C ALA A 37 5.25 6.44 4.91
N GLN A 38 6.32 6.39 4.12
CA GLN A 38 6.44 7.19 2.90
C GLN A 38 5.39 6.79 1.86
N TYR A 39 5.13 5.49 1.70
CA TYR A 39 4.08 5.01 0.81
C TYR A 39 2.70 5.47 1.27
N GLU A 40 2.42 5.35 2.56
CA GLU A 40 1.12 5.72 3.10
C GLU A 40 0.84 7.21 2.99
N LYS A 41 1.86 8.04 3.12
CA LYS A 41 1.73 9.50 3.00
C LYS A 41 1.73 9.99 1.55
N GLY A 42 2.06 9.14 0.60
CA GLY A 42 2.17 9.54 -0.79
C GLY A 42 3.50 10.22 -1.13
N ALA A 43 4.46 10.24 -0.20
CA ALA A 43 5.79 10.79 -0.46
C ALA A 43 6.57 9.93 -1.45
N ARG A 44 6.24 8.66 -1.53
CA ARG A 44 6.76 7.69 -2.51
C ARG A 44 5.63 6.84 -3.01
N SER A 45 5.70 6.45 -4.28
CA SER A 45 4.80 5.44 -4.84
C SER A 45 5.55 4.11 -4.94
N PRO A 46 4.95 3.00 -4.50
CA PRO A 46 5.60 1.71 -4.65
C PRO A 46 5.71 1.35 -6.13
N LYS A 47 6.85 0.81 -6.51
CA LYS A 47 7.06 0.27 -7.86
C LYS A 47 6.19 -0.99 -8.03
N GLU A 48 6.01 -1.41 -9.27
CA GLU A 48 5.12 -2.52 -9.59
C GLU A 48 5.45 -3.79 -8.82
N ASN A 49 6.74 -4.12 -8.68
CA ASN A 49 7.14 -5.31 -7.93
C ASN A 49 6.73 -5.23 -6.45
N TYR A 50 6.86 -4.05 -5.84
CA TYR A 50 6.41 -3.86 -4.45
C TYR A 50 4.89 -3.82 -4.34
N LEU A 51 4.24 -3.26 -5.35
CA LEU A 51 2.77 -3.23 -5.38
C LEU A 51 2.21 -4.65 -5.42
N ASN A 52 2.78 -5.51 -6.26
CA ASN A 52 2.38 -6.91 -6.35
C ASN A 52 2.65 -7.66 -5.04
N ALA A 53 3.80 -7.40 -4.42
CA ALA A 53 4.13 -8.00 -3.14
C ALA A 53 3.18 -7.56 -2.03
N LEU A 54 2.82 -6.28 -2.00
CA LEU A 54 1.85 -5.76 -1.04
C LEU A 54 0.49 -6.44 -1.21
N ALA A 55 0.06 -6.61 -2.46
CA ALA A 55 -1.20 -7.29 -2.74
C ALA A 55 -1.20 -8.73 -2.23
N ASP A 56 -0.10 -9.44 -2.43
CA ASP A 56 0.05 -10.81 -1.92
C ASP A 56 0.00 -10.84 -0.40
N ILE A 57 0.70 -9.92 0.25
CA ILE A 57 0.74 -9.85 1.72
C ILE A 57 -0.65 -9.55 2.28
N PHE A 58 -1.39 -8.66 1.63
CA PHE A 58 -2.75 -8.29 2.04
C PHE A 58 -3.79 -9.32 1.59
N ASP A 59 -3.41 -10.27 0.75
CA ASP A 59 -4.31 -11.26 0.16
C ASP A 59 -5.43 -10.59 -0.64
N VAL A 60 -5.05 -9.65 -1.48
CA VAL A 60 -5.95 -8.94 -2.40
C VAL A 60 -5.32 -8.91 -3.79
N SER A 61 -6.12 -8.59 -4.80
CA SER A 61 -5.60 -8.37 -6.14
C SER A 61 -4.76 -7.08 -6.18
N PRO A 62 -3.66 -7.04 -6.95
CA PRO A 62 -2.94 -5.78 -7.16
C PRO A 62 -3.84 -4.65 -7.65
N HIS A 63 -4.87 -5.00 -8.42
CA HIS A 63 -5.87 -4.05 -8.90
C HIS A 63 -6.60 -3.34 -7.76
N ALA A 64 -6.82 -4.03 -6.65
CA ALA A 64 -7.49 -3.44 -5.48
C ALA A 64 -6.69 -2.28 -4.87
N LEU A 65 -5.37 -2.27 -5.06
CA LEU A 65 -4.51 -1.20 -4.58
C LEU A 65 -4.37 -0.06 -5.61
N ALA A 66 -4.49 -0.38 -6.89
CA ALA A 66 -4.15 0.54 -7.97
C ALA A 66 -5.34 1.16 -8.69
N VAL A 67 -6.57 0.70 -8.43
CA VAL A 67 -7.73 1.29 -9.12
C VAL A 67 -7.90 2.75 -8.74
N PRO A 68 -8.28 3.61 -9.70
CA PRO A 68 -8.63 5.00 -9.41
C PRO A 68 -9.79 5.11 -8.43
N ASP A 69 -9.86 6.25 -7.77
CA ASP A 69 -10.94 6.54 -6.84
C ASP A 69 -12.28 6.47 -7.59
N ILE A 70 -13.24 5.77 -7.01
CA ILE A 70 -14.56 5.59 -7.62
C ILE A 70 -15.28 6.93 -7.84
N ASP A 71 -15.01 7.91 -7.02
CA ASP A 71 -15.59 9.24 -7.16
C ASP A 71 -15.20 9.90 -8.48
N SER A 72 -14.00 9.58 -8.99
CA SER A 72 -13.54 10.08 -10.28
C SER A 72 -14.40 9.53 -11.43
N TYR A 73 -14.83 8.28 -11.31
CA TYR A 73 -15.70 7.67 -12.32
C TYR A 73 -17.11 8.19 -12.24
N VAL A 74 -17.63 8.34 -11.03
CA VAL A 74 -18.98 8.87 -10.84
C VAL A 74 -19.07 10.27 -11.41
N GLY A 75 -18.04 11.08 -11.23
CA GLY A 75 -18.01 12.42 -11.79
C GLY A 75 -18.02 12.49 -13.32
N LEU A 76 -17.66 11.39 -13.99
CA LEU A 76 -17.65 11.30 -15.44
C LEU A 76 -18.98 10.80 -16.02
N MET A 77 -19.81 10.28 -15.20
CA MET A 77 -21.10 9.71 -15.60
C MET A 77 -22.21 10.74 -15.47
#